data_7d8c54c46c1f7c798533af8b30bca241
#
_entry.id   7d8c54c46c1f7c798533af8b30bca241
#
_cell.length_a   1.000
_cell.length_b   1.000
_cell.length_c   1.000
_cell.angle_alpha   90.00
_cell.angle_beta   90.00
_cell.angle_gamma   90.00
#
_symmetry.space_group_name_H-M   'P 1'
#
loop_
_entity.id
_entity.type
_entity.pdbx_description
1 polymer ?
#
loop_
_entity_poly.entity_id
_entity_poly.type
_entity_poly.pdbx_seq_one_letter_code
_entity_poly.pdbx_strand_id
1 'polypeptide(L)'
;MKRAVVLSGGGAKGAYEIGVWKALRRLSINYDIVCGTSVGALNGVLMVQKDYFKALKLWYYMDYSKVIDIEIKKRYASKKGKEEILGKYAKGALKGGLELSGLSQVIDKVLNKDKFFKSNINYGLV
;
A
#
# COMPACT_ATOMS: atom_id res chain seq x y z
N MET A 1 -18.70 2.83 -19.54
CA MET A 1 -18.76 3.06 -18.06
C MET A 1 -17.34 2.91 -17.52
N LYS A 2 -16.84 3.88 -16.74
CA LYS A 2 -15.53 3.78 -16.09
C LYS A 2 -15.64 2.98 -14.79
N ARG A 3 -14.65 2.14 -14.51
CA ARG A 3 -14.55 1.36 -13.28
C ARG A 3 -13.38 1.82 -12.44
N ALA A 4 -13.59 1.94 -11.13
CA ALA A 4 -12.55 2.30 -10.18
C ALA A 4 -12.30 1.16 -9.21
N VAL A 5 -11.04 0.96 -8.85
CA VAL A 5 -10.61 0.13 -7.73
C VAL A 5 -10.12 1.06 -6.63
N VAL A 6 -10.66 0.90 -5.42
CA VAL A 6 -10.28 1.67 -4.26
C VAL A 6 -9.65 0.74 -3.23
N LEU A 7 -8.40 1.01 -2.89
CA LEU A 7 -7.58 0.19 -2.02
C LEU A 7 -7.37 0.89 -0.68
N SER A 8 -7.77 0.24 0.39
CA SER A 8 -7.65 0.80 1.74
C SER A 8 -6.24 0.63 2.31
N GLY A 9 -5.91 1.45 3.29
CA GLY A 9 -4.79 1.16 4.16
C GLY A 9 -5.05 -0.03 5.09
N GLY A 10 -4.04 -0.49 5.82
CA GLY A 10 -4.23 -1.53 6.83
C GLY A 10 -3.04 -2.49 6.98
N GLY A 11 -1.85 -2.07 6.62
CA GLY A 11 -0.63 -2.85 6.81
C GLY A 11 -0.72 -4.22 6.12
N ALA A 12 -0.65 -5.32 6.89
CA ALA A 12 -0.69 -6.70 6.36
C ALA A 12 -1.92 -7.02 5.49
N LYS A 13 -3.01 -6.28 5.67
CA LYS A 13 -4.23 -6.46 4.87
C LYS A 13 -4.04 -6.16 3.38
N GLY A 14 -3.00 -5.41 3.02
CA GLY A 14 -2.64 -5.20 1.62
C GLY A 14 -2.32 -6.48 0.86
N ALA A 15 -1.89 -7.55 1.54
CA ALA A 15 -1.73 -8.86 0.91
C ALA A 15 -3.06 -9.42 0.36
N TYR A 16 -4.17 -9.16 1.06
CA TYR A 16 -5.51 -9.54 0.61
C TYR A 16 -5.88 -8.81 -0.70
N GLU A 17 -5.50 -7.56 -0.86
CA GLU A 17 -5.76 -6.77 -2.06
C GLU A 17 -5.10 -7.39 -3.30
N ILE A 18 -3.94 -8.04 -3.14
CA ILE A 18 -3.29 -8.79 -4.23
C ILE A 18 -4.11 -10.01 -4.64
N GLY A 19 -4.77 -10.65 -3.68
CA GLY A 19 -5.75 -11.72 -3.95
C GLY A 19 -6.96 -11.21 -4.75
N VAL A 20 -7.51 -10.05 -4.37
CA VAL A 20 -8.58 -9.39 -5.12
C VAL A 20 -8.11 -9.06 -6.55
N TRP A 21 -6.93 -8.48 -6.70
CA TRP A 21 -6.36 -8.20 -8.03
C TRP A 21 -6.18 -9.46 -8.87
N LYS A 22 -5.78 -10.58 -8.26
CA LYS A 22 -5.74 -11.88 -8.94
C LYS A 22 -7.11 -12.28 -9.50
N ALA A 23 -8.16 -12.10 -8.70
CA ALA A 23 -9.53 -12.41 -9.12
C ALA A 23 -9.98 -11.51 -10.27
N LEU A 24 -9.76 -10.19 -10.20
CA LEU A 24 -10.07 -9.26 -11.27
C LEU A 24 -9.40 -9.67 -12.58
N ARG A 25 -8.13 -10.06 -12.53
CA ARG A 25 -7.38 -10.55 -13.71
C ARG A 25 -7.96 -11.83 -14.28
N ARG A 26 -8.30 -12.81 -13.44
CA ARG A 26 -8.89 -14.08 -13.88
C ARG A 26 -10.25 -13.92 -14.53
N LEU A 27 -11.03 -12.94 -14.03
CA LEU A 27 -12.36 -12.63 -14.53
C LEU A 27 -12.33 -11.63 -15.71
N SER A 28 -11.12 -11.23 -16.15
CA SER A 28 -10.94 -10.22 -17.22
C SER A 28 -11.67 -8.91 -16.92
N ILE A 29 -11.79 -8.55 -15.63
CA ILE A 29 -12.38 -7.30 -15.21
C ILE A 29 -11.33 -6.20 -15.31
N ASN A 30 -11.50 -5.31 -16.29
CA ASN A 30 -10.66 -4.14 -16.48
C ASN A 30 -11.15 -2.97 -15.60
N TYR A 31 -10.22 -2.09 -15.24
CA TYR A 31 -10.46 -0.88 -14.47
C TYR A 31 -9.70 0.30 -15.09
N ASP A 32 -10.26 1.48 -14.94
CA ASP A 32 -9.76 2.72 -15.54
C ASP A 32 -9.12 3.64 -14.48
N ILE A 33 -9.45 3.42 -13.22
CA ILE A 33 -9.02 4.27 -12.09
C ILE A 33 -8.59 3.35 -10.96
N VAL A 34 -7.48 3.70 -10.31
CA VAL A 34 -7.03 3.07 -9.06
C VAL A 34 -6.78 4.17 -8.03
N CYS A 35 -7.42 4.07 -6.87
CA CYS A 35 -7.17 4.95 -5.74
C CYS A 35 -6.64 4.13 -4.57
N GLY A 36 -5.70 4.67 -3.81
CA GLY A 36 -5.12 3.95 -2.68
C GLY A 36 -4.64 4.82 -1.54
N THR A 37 -4.71 4.26 -0.34
CA THR A 37 -4.19 4.86 0.91
C THR A 37 -3.17 3.94 1.55
N SER A 38 -2.03 4.47 2.05
CA SER A 38 -1.00 3.69 2.74
C SER A 38 -0.53 2.51 1.88
N VAL A 39 -0.58 1.27 2.37
CA VAL A 39 -0.22 0.07 1.59
C VAL A 39 -1.10 -0.13 0.34
N GLY A 40 -2.35 0.37 0.37
CA GLY A 40 -3.20 0.42 -0.82
C GLY A 40 -2.62 1.34 -1.89
N ALA A 41 -1.92 2.41 -1.51
CA ALA A 41 -1.20 3.25 -2.47
C ALA A 41 -0.06 2.47 -3.15
N LEU A 42 0.72 1.70 -2.37
CA LEU A 42 1.76 0.82 -2.91
C LEU A 42 1.21 -0.18 -3.93
N ASN A 43 0.13 -0.89 -3.54
CA ASN A 43 -0.55 -1.83 -4.43
C ASN A 43 -1.13 -1.14 -5.66
N GLY A 44 -1.68 0.06 -5.48
CA GLY A 44 -2.20 0.89 -6.56
C GLY A 44 -1.14 1.25 -7.61
N VAL A 45 0.05 1.65 -7.18
CA VAL A 45 1.19 1.90 -8.10
C VAL A 45 1.47 0.65 -8.95
N LEU A 46 1.55 -0.52 -8.32
CA LEU A 46 1.80 -1.78 -9.02
C LEU A 46 0.66 -2.18 -9.96
N MET A 47 -0.60 -1.88 -9.58
CA MET A 47 -1.77 -2.11 -10.43
C MET A 47 -1.77 -1.22 -11.67
N VAL A 48 -1.43 0.06 -11.53
CA VAL A 48 -1.30 1.01 -12.64
C VAL A 48 -0.21 0.56 -13.62
N GLN A 49 0.91 0.07 -13.11
CA GLN A 49 2.01 -0.48 -13.91
C GLN A 49 1.70 -1.85 -14.52
N LYS A 50 0.61 -2.50 -14.11
CA LYS A 50 0.25 -3.88 -14.48
C LYS A 50 1.29 -4.93 -14.05
N ASP A 51 2.06 -4.64 -13.01
CA ASP A 51 3.16 -5.49 -12.51
C ASP A 51 2.69 -6.48 -11.42
N TYR A 52 1.67 -7.30 -11.75
CA TYR A 52 1.07 -8.26 -10.80
C TYR A 52 2.09 -9.21 -10.17
N PHE A 53 2.98 -9.81 -10.96
CA PHE A 53 3.96 -10.76 -10.41
C PHE A 53 4.98 -10.08 -9.50
N LYS A 54 5.30 -8.80 -9.75
CA LYS A 54 6.14 -8.01 -8.86
C LYS A 54 5.42 -7.75 -7.54
N ALA A 55 4.12 -7.44 -7.59
CA ALA A 55 3.30 -7.29 -6.40
C ALA A 55 3.23 -8.59 -5.59
N LEU A 56 2.96 -9.73 -6.24
CA LEU A 56 2.91 -11.03 -5.59
C LEU A 56 4.23 -11.37 -4.91
N LYS A 57 5.36 -11.19 -5.60
CA LYS A 57 6.69 -11.42 -5.06
C LYS A 57 6.99 -10.48 -3.89
N LEU A 58 6.65 -9.21 -4.02
CA LEU A 58 6.82 -8.22 -2.95
C LEU A 58 6.13 -8.69 -1.67
N TRP A 59 4.84 -9.05 -1.74
CA TRP A 59 4.07 -9.48 -0.58
C TRP A 59 4.50 -10.84 -0.03
N TYR A 60 4.96 -11.76 -0.87
CA TYR A 60 5.45 -13.06 -0.43
C TYR A 60 6.75 -12.95 0.39
N TYR A 61 7.64 -12.01 0.01
CA TYR A 61 8.93 -11.81 0.66
C TYR A 61 8.96 -10.58 1.57
N MET A 62 7.81 -9.89 1.73
CA MET A 62 7.76 -8.69 2.56
C MET A 62 7.95 -9.06 4.03
N ASP A 63 9.09 -8.68 4.56
CA ASP A 63 9.30 -8.68 6.00
C ASP A 63 8.72 -7.38 6.57
N TYR A 64 7.65 -7.52 7.35
CA TYR A 64 6.99 -6.39 8.02
C TYR A 64 7.95 -5.56 8.88
N SER A 65 9.06 -6.18 9.32
CA SER A 65 10.09 -5.47 10.08
C SER A 65 10.81 -4.37 9.31
N LYS A 66 10.82 -4.47 7.99
CA LYS A 66 11.47 -3.49 7.11
C LYS A 66 10.57 -2.32 6.72
N VAL A 67 9.27 -2.46 6.92
CA VAL A 67 8.26 -1.43 6.57
C VAL A 67 7.86 -0.62 7.80
N ILE A 68 7.92 -1.23 8.97
CA ILE A 68 7.62 -0.60 10.25
C ILE A 68 8.94 -0.44 11.00
N ASP A 69 9.24 0.78 11.39
CA ASP A 69 10.42 1.12 12.18
C ASP A 69 10.58 0.20 13.40
N ILE A 70 11.81 -0.27 13.65
CA ILE A 70 12.14 -1.23 14.71
C ILE A 70 11.71 -0.73 16.09
N GLU A 71 11.67 0.60 16.30
CA GLU A 71 11.15 1.20 17.53
C GLU A 71 9.65 0.92 17.74
N ILE A 72 8.86 0.92 16.68
CA ILE A 72 7.43 0.61 16.76
C ILE A 72 7.20 -0.84 17.15
N LYS A 73 8.06 -1.77 16.68
CA LYS A 73 7.98 -3.19 17.05
C LYS A 73 8.16 -3.45 18.56
N LYS A 74 9.14 -2.80 19.17
CA LYS A 74 9.39 -2.95 20.62
C LYS A 74 8.23 -2.40 21.45
N ARG A 75 7.53 -1.37 20.97
CA ARG A 75 6.37 -0.77 21.63
C ARG A 75 5.08 -1.58 21.46
N TYR A 76 4.88 -2.25 20.32
CA TYR A 76 3.73 -3.15 20.12
C TYR A 76 3.72 -4.37 21.07
N ALA A 77 4.88 -4.74 21.60
CA ALA A 77 4.99 -5.86 22.55
C ALA A 77 4.44 -5.53 23.94
N SER A 78 4.18 -4.27 24.28
CA SER A 78 3.64 -3.87 25.59
C SER A 78 2.25 -3.22 25.47
N LYS A 79 1.37 -3.46 26.47
CA LYS A 79 0.02 -2.88 26.52
C LYS A 79 0.05 -1.35 26.54
N LYS A 80 1.02 -0.78 27.25
CA LYS A 80 1.27 0.67 27.38
C LYS A 80 1.77 1.28 26.05
N GLY A 81 2.54 0.53 25.28
CA GLY A 81 3.02 0.95 23.97
C GLY A 81 1.93 1.03 22.92
N LYS A 82 0.88 0.18 23.01
CA LYS A 82 -0.26 0.23 22.07
C LYS A 82 -1.07 1.53 22.22
N GLU A 83 -1.30 1.96 23.44
CA GLU A 83 -2.05 3.21 23.72
C GLU A 83 -1.25 4.45 23.30
N GLU A 84 0.07 4.44 23.50
CA GLU A 84 0.97 5.52 23.09
C GLU A 84 1.08 5.61 21.56
N ILE A 85 1.09 4.48 20.87
CA ILE A 85 1.09 4.40 19.41
C ILE A 85 -0.24 4.91 18.86
N LEU A 86 -1.38 4.47 19.43
CA LEU A 86 -2.70 4.94 19.02
C LEU A 86 -2.82 6.47 19.18
N GLY A 87 -2.32 7.01 20.29
CA GLY A 87 -2.25 8.46 20.52
C GLY A 87 -1.35 9.20 19.51
N LYS A 88 -0.23 8.59 19.11
CA LYS A 88 0.67 9.14 18.09
C LYS A 88 0.05 9.10 16.69
N TYR A 89 -0.67 8.03 16.35
CA TYR A 89 -1.45 7.93 15.12
C TYR A 89 -2.56 8.99 15.05
N ALA A 90 -3.30 9.18 16.16
CA ALA A 90 -4.33 10.22 16.24
C ALA A 90 -3.75 11.63 16.11
N LYS A 91 -2.61 11.92 16.77
CA LYS A 91 -1.92 13.21 16.68
C LYS A 91 -1.24 13.42 15.32
N GLY A 92 -0.71 12.38 14.70
CA GLY A 92 -0.12 12.44 13.37
C GLY A 92 -1.15 12.73 12.29
N ALA A 93 -2.33 12.10 12.37
CA ALA A 93 -3.46 12.37 11.48
C ALA A 93 -3.94 13.84 11.58
N LEU A 94 -3.89 14.41 12.80
CA LEU A 94 -4.25 15.82 13.05
C LEU A 94 -3.18 16.83 12.61
N LYS A 95 -1.91 16.42 12.47
CA LYS A 95 -0.77 17.30 12.13
C LYS A 95 -0.24 17.13 10.69
N GLY A 96 -0.97 16.46 9.81
CA GLY A 96 -0.60 16.41 8.39
C GLY A 96 0.22 15.20 7.96
N GLY A 97 0.20 14.10 8.70
CA GLY A 97 0.70 12.81 8.23
C GLY A 97 1.69 12.11 9.17
N LEU A 98 1.73 10.79 9.04
CA LEU A 98 2.74 9.94 9.67
C LEU A 98 3.99 9.90 8.78
N GLU A 99 5.16 9.93 9.41
CA GLU A 99 6.42 9.64 8.71
C GLU A 99 6.40 8.18 8.21
N LEU A 100 6.04 8.02 6.94
CA LEU A 100 6.01 6.72 6.26
C LEU A 100 7.30 6.49 5.46
N SER A 101 8.44 6.83 6.05
CA SER A 101 9.75 6.69 5.39
C SER A 101 10.01 5.28 4.83
N GLY A 102 9.59 4.24 5.55
CA GLY A 102 9.68 2.86 5.08
C GLY A 102 8.80 2.56 3.87
N LEU A 103 7.56 3.06 3.85
CA LEU A 103 6.65 2.86 2.73
C LEU A 103 7.12 3.62 1.48
N SER A 104 7.58 4.87 1.66
CA SER A 104 8.15 5.67 0.57
C SER A 104 9.33 4.95 -0.08
N GLN A 105 10.27 4.42 0.71
CA GLN A 105 11.40 3.65 0.19
C GLN A 105 10.97 2.39 -0.59
N VAL A 106 9.90 1.72 -0.16
CA VAL A 106 9.37 0.56 -0.89
C VAL A 106 8.72 1.00 -2.20
N ILE A 107 7.96 2.09 -2.19
CA ILE A 107 7.36 2.66 -3.40
C ILE A 107 8.46 3.04 -4.40
N ASP A 108 9.51 3.72 -3.97
CA ASP A 108 10.64 4.11 -4.84
C ASP A 108 11.31 2.89 -5.50
N LYS A 109 11.42 1.77 -4.80
CA LYS A 109 11.98 0.52 -5.33
C LYS A 109 11.07 -0.18 -6.34
N VAL A 110 9.76 -0.04 -6.21
CA VAL A 110 8.81 -0.72 -7.11
C VAL A 110 8.32 0.17 -8.24
N LEU A 111 8.39 1.49 -8.09
CA LEU A 111 7.95 2.44 -9.09
C LEU A 111 8.84 2.36 -10.35
N ASN A 112 8.20 2.04 -11.46
CA ASN A 112 8.76 2.22 -12.78
C ASN A 112 8.05 3.41 -13.44
N LYS A 113 8.74 4.55 -13.48
CA LYS A 113 8.18 5.82 -13.98
C LYS A 113 7.63 5.69 -15.40
N ASP A 114 8.34 5.00 -16.29
CA ASP A 114 7.91 4.84 -17.68
C ASP A 114 6.59 4.05 -17.77
N LYS A 115 6.49 2.92 -17.08
CA LYS A 115 5.26 2.14 -17.04
C LYS A 115 4.11 2.90 -16.39
N PHE A 116 4.42 3.63 -15.31
CA PHE A 116 3.41 4.35 -14.55
C PHE A 116 2.81 5.51 -15.36
N PHE A 117 3.65 6.37 -15.94
CA PHE A 117 3.20 7.53 -16.69
C PHE A 117 2.69 7.21 -18.10
N LYS A 118 3.06 6.08 -18.68
CA LYS A 118 2.51 5.60 -19.95
C LYS A 118 1.21 4.79 -19.79
N SER A 119 0.80 4.54 -18.54
CA SER A 119 -0.44 3.81 -18.26
C SER A 119 -1.67 4.65 -18.63
N ASN A 120 -2.69 3.99 -19.17
CA ASN A 120 -4.02 4.58 -19.40
C ASN A 120 -4.92 4.50 -18.16
N ILE A 121 -4.39 4.02 -17.03
CA ILE A 121 -5.11 3.91 -15.76
C ILE A 121 -4.81 5.16 -14.94
N ASN A 122 -5.85 5.89 -14.54
CA ASN A 122 -5.72 7.04 -13.67
C ASN A 122 -5.39 6.59 -12.24
N TYR A 123 -4.51 7.30 -11.58
CA TYR A 123 -4.12 7.01 -10.20
C TYR A 123 -4.50 8.13 -9.26
N GLY A 124 -5.10 7.77 -8.13
CA GLY A 124 -5.43 8.68 -7.03
C GLY A 124 -4.75 8.23 -5.74
N LEU A 125 -4.13 9.17 -5.04
CA LEU A 125 -3.58 8.99 -3.71
C LEU A 125 -4.48 9.69 -2.70
N VAL A 126 -4.84 8.98 -1.61
CA VAL A 126 -5.71 9.51 -0.54
C VAL A 126 -4.97 9.47 0.78
#